data_7f8423ad577423c0e9da3f828d83e6ed
#
_entry.id   7f8423ad577423c0e9da3f828d83e6ed
#
_cell.length_a   1.000
_cell.length_b   1.000
_cell.length_c   1.000
_cell.angle_alpha   90.00
_cell.angle_beta   90.00
_cell.angle_gamma   90.00
#
_symmetry.space_group_name_H-M   'P 1'
#
loop_
_entity.id
_entity.type
_entity.pdbx_description
1 polymer ?
#
loop_
_entity_poly.entity_id
_entity_poly.type
_entity_poly.pdbx_seq_one_letter_code
_entity_poly.pdbx_strand_id
1 'polypeptide(L)'
;IDTPFKLSELLPYAPYLGGAVLLAAIALLIYFMIRRRKKEKDMTVPSLPPHVKAFNSLDRIKREKIWQKGDVKEYYDQLSDTIRLYIEERFNIPAMESVTWEILEDFKKYSWDDDSLMDLLESLLQLSDLVKFAKEDPFPSENETNLNNAYIFVEKTKRETAETFESQEKV
;
A
#
# COMPACT_ATOMS: atom_id res chain seq x y z
N ILE A 1 8.66 -19.24 -63.13
CA ILE A 1 10.04 -18.77 -62.92
C ILE A 1 10.05 -18.24 -61.50
N ASP A 2 10.42 -19.13 -60.55
CA ASP A 2 10.47 -18.81 -59.12
C ASP A 2 11.78 -18.12 -58.82
N THR A 3 11.73 -16.84 -58.50
CA THR A 3 12.92 -16.14 -58.02
C THR A 3 13.17 -16.57 -56.56
N PRO A 4 14.37 -17.11 -56.26
CA PRO A 4 14.65 -17.51 -54.87
C PRO A 4 14.64 -16.28 -53.96
N PHE A 5 13.89 -16.37 -52.86
CA PHE A 5 13.80 -15.36 -51.83
C PHE A 5 15.20 -15.03 -51.28
N LYS A 6 15.64 -13.80 -51.50
CA LYS A 6 16.96 -13.35 -51.03
C LYS A 6 16.85 -12.74 -49.66
N LEU A 7 17.56 -13.32 -48.70
CA LEU A 7 17.61 -12.85 -47.28
C LEU A 7 18.00 -11.37 -47.15
N SER A 8 18.66 -10.79 -48.19
CA SER A 8 19.05 -9.40 -48.26
C SER A 8 17.88 -8.41 -48.38
N GLU A 9 16.69 -8.89 -48.79
CA GLU A 9 15.48 -8.03 -48.85
C GLU A 9 14.87 -7.76 -47.46
N LEU A 10 15.27 -8.51 -46.40
CA LEU A 10 14.85 -8.31 -45.03
C LEU A 10 15.71 -7.29 -44.25
N LEU A 11 16.92 -6.95 -44.80
CA LEU A 11 17.85 -6.04 -44.13
C LEU A 11 17.26 -4.68 -43.75
N PRO A 12 16.42 -4.01 -44.60
CA PRO A 12 15.83 -2.73 -44.24
C PRO A 12 14.80 -2.82 -43.09
N TYR A 13 14.27 -4.01 -42.79
CA TYR A 13 13.30 -4.22 -41.71
C TYR A 13 13.95 -4.61 -40.37
N ALA A 14 15.27 -4.87 -40.36
CA ALA A 14 16.01 -5.29 -39.17
C ALA A 14 15.86 -4.33 -37.98
N PRO A 15 15.91 -2.99 -38.13
CA PRO A 15 15.71 -2.07 -37.01
C PRO A 15 14.29 -2.09 -36.44
N TYR A 16 13.28 -2.34 -37.30
CA TYR A 16 11.89 -2.45 -36.85
C TYR A 16 11.64 -3.76 -36.09
N LEU A 17 12.26 -4.86 -36.50
CA LEU A 17 12.23 -6.14 -35.81
C LEU A 17 12.92 -6.04 -34.44
N GLY A 18 14.08 -5.36 -34.37
CA GLY A 18 14.75 -5.10 -33.09
C GLY A 18 13.89 -4.28 -32.13
N GLY A 19 13.23 -3.24 -32.63
CA GLY A 19 12.30 -2.42 -31.83
C GLY A 19 11.08 -3.23 -31.32
N ALA A 20 10.50 -4.06 -32.16
CA ALA A 20 9.37 -4.92 -31.79
C ALA A 20 9.74 -5.94 -30.71
N VAL A 21 10.93 -6.56 -30.80
CA VAL A 21 11.45 -7.50 -29.80
C VAL A 21 11.71 -6.81 -28.48
N LEU A 22 12.25 -5.59 -28.49
CA LEU A 22 12.49 -4.81 -27.29
C LEU A 22 11.15 -4.45 -26.58
N LEU A 23 10.17 -4.00 -27.33
CA LEU A 23 8.83 -3.69 -26.80
C LEU A 23 8.14 -4.93 -26.21
N ALA A 24 8.26 -6.07 -26.89
CA ALA A 24 7.73 -7.34 -26.37
C ALA A 24 8.42 -7.78 -25.08
N ALA A 25 9.74 -7.59 -24.97
CA ALA A 25 10.49 -7.89 -23.75
C ALA A 25 10.07 -6.98 -22.58
N ILE A 26 9.89 -5.68 -22.83
CA ILE A 26 9.40 -4.74 -21.82
C ILE A 26 7.97 -5.09 -21.40
N ALA A 27 7.09 -5.41 -22.33
CA ALA A 27 5.71 -5.83 -22.03
C ALA A 27 5.69 -7.14 -21.20
N LEU A 28 6.57 -8.09 -21.51
CA LEU A 28 6.75 -9.31 -20.72
C LEU A 28 7.26 -9.03 -19.31
N LEU A 29 8.25 -8.15 -19.16
CA LEU A 29 8.75 -7.74 -17.84
C LEU A 29 7.66 -7.08 -17.00
N ILE A 30 6.90 -6.16 -17.59
CA ILE A 30 5.76 -5.52 -16.92
C ILE A 30 4.70 -6.55 -16.56
N TYR A 31 4.35 -7.46 -17.48
CA TYR A 31 3.40 -8.55 -17.22
C TYR A 31 3.88 -9.46 -16.08
N PHE A 32 5.17 -9.83 -16.05
CA PHE A 32 5.75 -10.64 -14.97
C PHE A 32 5.80 -9.90 -13.64
N MET A 33 6.08 -8.58 -13.63
CA MET A 33 6.03 -7.75 -12.41
C MET A 33 4.61 -7.69 -11.84
N ILE A 34 3.60 -7.43 -12.70
CA ILE A 34 2.20 -7.37 -12.28
C ILE A 34 1.73 -8.75 -11.81
N ARG A 35 2.13 -9.81 -12.52
CA ARG A 35 1.76 -11.19 -12.16
C ARG A 35 2.42 -11.66 -10.86
N ARG A 36 3.67 -11.25 -10.58
CA ARG A 36 4.34 -11.53 -9.29
C ARG A 36 3.61 -10.87 -8.13
N ARG A 37 3.20 -9.60 -8.28
CA ARG A 37 2.40 -8.89 -7.26
C ARG A 37 1.04 -9.55 -7.02
N LYS A 38 0.40 -10.15 -8.07
CA LYS A 38 -0.83 -10.93 -7.90
C LYS A 38 -0.59 -12.30 -7.26
N LYS A 39 0.54 -12.96 -7.53
CA LYS A 39 0.84 -14.29 -6.96
C LYS A 39 1.17 -14.25 -5.46
N GLU A 40 1.69 -13.14 -4.94
CA GLU A 40 1.85 -12.96 -3.50
C GLU A 40 0.51 -12.85 -2.76
N LYS A 41 -0.57 -12.42 -3.46
CA LYS A 41 -1.94 -12.40 -2.91
C LYS A 41 -2.62 -13.79 -2.90
N ASP A 42 -2.15 -14.75 -3.66
CA ASP A 42 -2.81 -16.07 -3.87
C ASP A 42 -2.11 -17.26 -3.20
N MET A 43 -1.03 -17.05 -2.47
CA MET A 43 -0.52 -18.11 -1.61
C MET A 43 -1.39 -18.16 -0.34
N THR A 44 -2.30 -19.12 -0.30
CA THR A 44 -3.14 -19.53 0.80
C THR A 44 -2.33 -20.17 1.95
N VAL A 45 -1.50 -19.35 2.57
CA VAL A 45 -1.28 -19.42 4.01
C VAL A 45 -2.48 -18.67 4.60
N PRO A 46 -3.13 -19.11 5.69
CA PRO A 46 -4.18 -18.35 6.31
C PRO A 46 -3.64 -16.94 6.55
N SER A 47 -4.06 -16.00 5.70
CA SER A 47 -3.50 -14.64 5.76
C SER A 47 -4.00 -14.05 7.05
N LEU A 48 -3.08 -13.62 7.90
CA LEU A 48 -3.43 -12.91 9.12
C LEU A 48 -4.50 -11.85 8.80
N PRO A 49 -5.51 -11.68 9.65
CA PRO A 49 -6.51 -10.64 9.48
C PRO A 49 -5.85 -9.27 9.21
N PRO A 50 -6.46 -8.40 8.38
CA PRO A 50 -5.86 -7.11 8.01
C PRO A 50 -5.42 -6.28 9.23
N HIS A 51 -6.22 -6.24 10.29
CA HIS A 51 -5.88 -5.53 11.52
C HIS A 51 -4.67 -6.13 12.24
N VAL A 52 -4.48 -7.45 12.23
CA VAL A 52 -3.31 -8.09 12.84
C VAL A 52 -2.04 -7.73 12.08
N LYS A 53 -2.09 -7.72 10.74
CA LYS A 53 -0.96 -7.26 9.91
C LYS A 53 -0.62 -5.80 10.20
N ALA A 54 -1.65 -4.94 10.27
CA ALA A 54 -1.47 -3.54 10.58
C ALA A 54 -0.81 -3.33 11.95
N PHE A 55 -1.32 -3.97 13.01
CA PHE A 55 -0.72 -3.88 14.35
C PHE A 55 0.73 -4.37 14.37
N ASN A 56 1.03 -5.50 13.73
CA ASN A 56 2.40 -6.00 13.65
C ASN A 56 3.35 -5.00 12.97
N SER A 57 2.88 -4.31 11.92
CA SER A 57 3.66 -3.28 11.23
C SER A 57 3.84 -2.03 12.09
N LEU A 58 2.78 -1.54 12.75
CA LEU A 58 2.84 -0.40 13.67
C LEU A 58 3.78 -0.68 14.85
N ASP A 59 3.72 -1.89 15.42
CA ASP A 59 4.61 -2.32 16.51
C ASP A 59 6.07 -2.38 16.05
N ARG A 60 6.32 -2.79 14.80
CA ARG A 60 7.66 -2.75 14.21
C ARG A 60 8.16 -1.32 14.11
N ILE A 61 7.37 -0.41 13.51
CA ILE A 61 7.70 1.02 13.37
C ILE A 61 8.03 1.64 14.72
N LYS A 62 7.22 1.33 15.75
CA LYS A 62 7.44 1.79 17.13
C LYS A 62 8.77 1.29 17.72
N ARG A 63 9.10 0.01 17.51
CA ARG A 63 10.35 -0.60 18.03
C ARG A 63 11.59 -0.10 17.32
N GLU A 64 11.51 0.13 16.01
CA GLU A 64 12.64 0.55 15.18
C GLU A 64 13.09 1.99 15.47
N LYS A 65 12.22 2.83 16.06
CA LYS A 65 12.51 4.22 16.45
C LYS A 65 13.10 5.02 15.27
N ILE A 66 12.49 4.91 14.09
CA ILE A 66 13.02 5.40 12.82
C ILE A 66 13.18 6.92 12.86
N TRP A 67 12.12 7.66 13.23
CA TRP A 67 12.16 9.12 13.30
C TRP A 67 13.12 9.64 14.37
N GLN A 68 13.32 8.92 15.49
CA GLN A 68 14.28 9.29 16.54
C GLN A 68 15.73 9.17 16.06
N LYS A 69 15.98 8.40 14.98
CA LYS A 69 17.28 8.27 14.32
C LYS A 69 17.51 9.32 13.25
N GLY A 70 16.53 10.19 13.00
CA GLY A 70 16.59 11.25 11.99
C GLY A 70 15.92 10.89 10.66
N ASP A 71 15.43 9.68 10.47
CA ASP A 71 14.82 9.23 9.22
C ASP A 71 13.30 9.47 9.22
N VAL A 72 12.89 10.74 9.40
CA VAL A 72 11.48 11.13 9.53
C VAL A 72 10.68 10.75 8.29
N LYS A 73 11.26 10.94 7.09
CA LYS A 73 10.59 10.58 5.84
C LYS A 73 10.30 9.09 5.79
N GLU A 74 11.29 8.23 6.06
CA GLU A 74 11.11 6.77 6.06
C GLU A 74 10.05 6.33 7.06
N TYR A 75 10.01 6.98 8.23
CA TYR A 75 8.98 6.73 9.23
C TYR A 75 7.56 6.99 8.67
N TYR A 76 7.34 8.13 8.01
CA TYR A 76 6.03 8.45 7.43
C TYR A 76 5.71 7.62 6.18
N ASP A 77 6.72 7.22 5.40
CA ASP A 77 6.53 6.26 4.31
C ASP A 77 5.97 4.94 4.85
N GLN A 78 6.61 4.35 5.88
CA GLN A 78 6.15 3.09 6.47
C GLN A 78 4.80 3.23 7.18
N LEU A 79 4.56 4.33 7.89
CA LEU A 79 3.31 4.57 8.61
C LEU A 79 2.13 4.71 7.64
N SER A 80 2.27 5.56 6.62
CA SER A 80 1.21 5.76 5.62
C SER A 80 0.93 4.50 4.82
N ASP A 81 1.97 3.77 4.40
CA ASP A 81 1.82 2.53 3.64
C ASP A 81 1.13 1.44 4.48
N THR A 82 1.40 1.36 5.78
CA THR A 82 0.72 0.44 6.69
C THR A 82 -0.79 0.72 6.74
N ILE A 83 -1.19 1.98 6.86
CA ILE A 83 -2.61 2.36 6.93
C ILE A 83 -3.28 2.22 5.56
N ARG A 84 -2.62 2.59 4.47
CA ARG A 84 -3.14 2.41 3.10
C ARG A 84 -3.38 0.92 2.80
N LEU A 85 -2.43 0.06 3.12
CA LEU A 85 -2.59 -1.38 2.93
C LEU A 85 -3.72 -1.95 3.79
N TYR A 86 -3.84 -1.49 5.04
CA TYR A 86 -4.95 -1.89 5.91
C TYR A 86 -6.31 -1.47 5.33
N ILE A 87 -6.43 -0.25 4.83
CA ILE A 87 -7.66 0.26 4.18
C ILE A 87 -7.99 -0.60 2.95
N GLU A 88 -7.00 -0.92 2.12
CA GLU A 88 -7.19 -1.74 0.92
C GLU A 88 -7.70 -3.15 1.27
N GLU A 89 -7.06 -3.81 2.23
CA GLU A 89 -7.43 -5.16 2.61
C GLU A 89 -8.76 -5.24 3.40
N ARG A 90 -9.07 -4.20 4.17
CA ARG A 90 -10.24 -4.17 5.07
C ARG A 90 -11.50 -3.68 4.40
N PHE A 91 -11.40 -2.66 3.56
CA PHE A 91 -12.51 -1.94 2.94
C PHE A 91 -12.59 -2.14 1.43
N ASN A 92 -11.60 -2.80 0.83
CA ASN A 92 -11.50 -2.96 -0.62
C ASN A 92 -11.47 -1.61 -1.38
N ILE A 93 -10.90 -0.58 -0.75
CA ILE A 93 -10.59 0.71 -1.34
C ILE A 93 -9.16 0.61 -1.89
N PRO A 94 -8.85 0.95 -3.16
CA PRO A 94 -7.50 0.81 -3.72
C PRO A 94 -6.53 1.88 -3.19
N ALA A 95 -6.34 1.92 -1.86
CA ALA A 95 -5.66 3.00 -1.16
C ALA A 95 -4.16 3.08 -1.45
N MET A 96 -3.53 1.98 -1.90
CA MET A 96 -2.11 1.97 -2.28
C MET A 96 -1.85 2.69 -3.62
N GLU A 97 -2.87 2.81 -4.48
CA GLU A 97 -2.75 3.42 -5.80
C GLU A 97 -3.46 4.79 -5.88
N SER A 98 -4.23 5.15 -4.84
CA SER A 98 -5.03 6.38 -4.79
C SER A 98 -4.31 7.51 -4.04
N VAL A 99 -4.66 8.74 -4.38
CA VAL A 99 -4.24 9.91 -3.62
C VAL A 99 -5.10 10.09 -2.37
N THR A 100 -4.59 10.82 -1.38
CA THR A 100 -5.23 10.95 -0.07
C THR A 100 -6.69 11.40 -0.13
N TRP A 101 -7.03 12.39 -0.97
CA TRP A 101 -8.40 12.87 -1.06
C TRP A 101 -9.39 11.81 -1.62
N GLU A 102 -8.94 10.96 -2.56
CA GLU A 102 -9.75 9.86 -3.09
C GLU A 102 -10.03 8.80 -2.02
N ILE A 103 -9.00 8.48 -1.22
CA ILE A 103 -9.16 7.54 -0.10
C ILE A 103 -10.19 8.07 0.89
N LEU A 104 -10.13 9.35 1.25
CA LEU A 104 -11.07 9.98 2.18
C LEU A 104 -12.49 10.01 1.61
N GLU A 105 -12.65 10.29 0.31
CA GLU A 105 -13.94 10.29 -0.35
C GLU A 105 -14.57 8.89 -0.38
N ASP A 106 -13.76 7.87 -0.70
CA ASP A 106 -14.23 6.48 -0.70
C ASP A 106 -14.53 6.00 0.72
N PHE A 107 -13.72 6.38 1.72
CA PHE A 107 -13.93 6.01 3.11
C PHE A 107 -15.21 6.65 3.69
N LYS A 108 -15.61 7.84 3.26
CA LYS A 108 -16.88 8.50 3.64
C LYS A 108 -18.12 7.67 3.26
N LYS A 109 -18.03 6.79 2.26
CA LYS A 109 -19.15 5.94 1.84
C LYS A 109 -19.51 4.87 2.88
N TYR A 110 -18.58 4.61 3.81
CA TYR A 110 -18.84 3.76 4.97
C TYR A 110 -19.45 4.63 6.07
N SER A 111 -20.65 4.25 6.54
CA SER A 111 -21.30 4.95 7.66
C SER A 111 -20.59 4.55 8.96
N TRP A 112 -19.98 5.51 9.60
CA TRP A 112 -19.35 5.36 10.92
C TRP A 112 -20.18 6.08 11.96
N ASP A 113 -20.35 5.48 13.14
CA ASP A 113 -21.01 6.12 14.29
C ASP A 113 -20.09 7.18 14.97
N ASP A 114 -18.84 7.29 14.52
CA ASP A 114 -17.82 8.16 15.10
C ASP A 114 -17.18 9.03 14.01
N ASP A 115 -17.61 10.29 13.95
CA ASP A 115 -17.09 11.29 13.02
C ASP A 115 -15.57 11.53 13.21
N SER A 116 -15.03 11.23 14.40
CA SER A 116 -13.60 11.40 14.68
C SER A 116 -12.70 10.47 13.88
N LEU A 117 -13.23 9.38 13.33
CA LEU A 117 -12.45 8.46 12.49
C LEU A 117 -11.98 9.10 11.18
N MET A 118 -12.83 9.96 10.60
CA MET A 118 -12.45 10.71 9.40
C MET A 118 -11.32 11.69 9.71
N ASP A 119 -11.42 12.44 10.80
CA ASP A 119 -10.41 13.42 11.21
C ASP A 119 -9.08 12.73 11.52
N LEU A 120 -9.12 11.55 12.17
CA LEU A 120 -7.93 10.74 12.43
C LEU A 120 -7.24 10.29 11.13
N LEU A 121 -8.01 9.75 10.19
CA LEU A 121 -7.48 9.30 8.91
C LEU A 121 -6.94 10.45 8.09
N GLU A 122 -7.69 11.56 8.02
CA GLU A 122 -7.30 12.75 7.28
C GLU A 122 -5.99 13.33 7.82
N SER A 123 -5.90 13.57 9.12
CA SER A 123 -4.69 14.12 9.75
C SER A 123 -3.47 13.23 9.52
N LEU A 124 -3.64 11.91 9.62
CA LEU A 124 -2.58 10.93 9.42
C LEU A 124 -2.04 10.95 7.99
N LEU A 125 -2.92 10.89 7.01
CA LEU A 125 -2.52 10.84 5.61
C LEU A 125 -1.99 12.19 5.12
N GLN A 126 -2.61 13.31 5.50
CA GLN A 126 -2.15 14.64 5.11
C GLN A 126 -0.76 14.96 5.67
N LEU A 127 -0.51 14.70 6.96
CA LEU A 127 0.81 14.93 7.53
C LEU A 127 1.87 14.03 6.88
N SER A 128 1.51 12.78 6.58
CA SER A 128 2.40 11.88 5.84
C SER A 128 2.75 12.44 4.46
N ASP A 129 1.77 12.97 3.72
CA ASP A 129 2.00 13.57 2.42
C ASP A 129 2.87 14.84 2.51
N LEU A 130 2.67 15.69 3.53
CA LEU A 130 3.49 16.89 3.77
C LEU A 130 4.97 16.51 4.01
N VAL A 131 5.23 15.51 4.84
CA VAL A 131 6.59 15.04 5.10
C VAL A 131 7.23 14.43 3.84
N LYS A 132 6.47 13.60 3.11
CA LYS A 132 6.97 12.87 1.94
C LYS A 132 7.29 13.81 0.77
N PHE A 133 6.45 14.81 0.53
CA PHE A 133 6.48 15.63 -0.68
C PHE A 133 6.84 17.09 -0.44
N ALA A 134 6.47 17.68 0.71
CA ALA A 134 6.76 19.06 1.05
C ALA A 134 7.98 19.25 1.96
N LYS A 135 8.62 18.14 2.40
CA LYS A 135 9.75 18.14 3.34
C LYS A 135 9.41 18.81 4.68
N GLU A 136 8.17 18.65 5.13
CA GLU A 136 7.76 19.06 6.47
C GLU A 136 8.59 18.28 7.52
N ASP A 137 8.94 18.95 8.60
CA ASP A 137 9.70 18.37 9.73
C ASP A 137 8.84 18.46 11.00
N PRO A 138 7.96 17.48 11.23
CA PRO A 138 7.03 17.49 12.35
C PRO A 138 7.73 17.43 13.70
N PHE A 139 7.12 18.06 14.71
CA PHE A 139 7.62 17.94 16.08
C PHE A 139 7.56 16.49 16.58
N PRO A 140 8.46 16.10 17.53
CA PRO A 140 8.44 14.77 18.13
C PRO A 140 7.07 14.33 18.67
N SER A 141 6.31 15.27 19.25
CA SER A 141 4.94 15.03 19.73
C SER A 141 3.94 14.70 18.61
N GLU A 142 4.12 15.28 17.41
CA GLU A 142 3.29 14.99 16.25
C GLU A 142 3.57 13.60 15.70
N ASN A 143 4.85 13.20 15.67
CA ASN A 143 5.25 11.84 15.28
C ASN A 143 4.61 10.79 16.18
N GLU A 144 4.65 10.98 17.50
CA GLU A 144 4.03 10.08 18.47
C GLU A 144 2.49 10.09 18.35
N THR A 145 1.90 11.26 18.20
CA THR A 145 0.45 11.41 18.04
C THR A 145 -0.03 10.69 16.78
N ASN A 146 0.69 10.84 15.67
CA ASN A 146 0.30 10.23 14.41
C ASN A 146 0.39 8.70 14.44
N LEU A 147 1.41 8.15 15.12
CA LEU A 147 1.47 6.71 15.36
C LEU A 147 0.30 6.24 16.22
N ASN A 148 -0.02 6.97 17.29
CA ASN A 148 -1.16 6.64 18.15
C ASN A 148 -2.49 6.72 17.40
N ASN A 149 -2.66 7.72 16.54
CA ASN A 149 -3.84 7.85 15.67
C ASN A 149 -3.99 6.64 14.75
N ALA A 150 -2.88 6.12 14.21
CA ALA A 150 -2.88 4.91 13.40
C ALA A 150 -3.36 3.68 14.18
N TYR A 151 -2.90 3.50 15.44
CA TYR A 151 -3.39 2.43 16.30
C TYR A 151 -4.89 2.58 16.60
N ILE A 152 -5.34 3.79 16.95
CA ILE A 152 -6.75 4.06 17.25
C ILE A 152 -7.63 3.79 16.01
N PHE A 153 -7.19 4.24 14.83
CA PHE A 153 -7.91 4.02 13.58
C PHE A 153 -8.10 2.52 13.29
N VAL A 154 -7.03 1.72 13.37
CA VAL A 154 -7.11 0.28 13.16
C VAL A 154 -8.00 -0.39 14.21
N GLU A 155 -7.85 -0.02 15.48
CA GLU A 155 -8.64 -0.58 16.59
C GLU A 155 -10.14 -0.33 16.42
N LYS A 156 -10.52 0.89 16.10
CA LYS A 156 -11.94 1.27 15.94
C LYS A 156 -12.57 0.72 14.66
N THR A 157 -11.77 0.40 13.65
CA THR A 157 -12.26 -0.06 12.35
C THR A 157 -12.06 -1.55 12.09
N LYS A 158 -11.39 -2.30 12.98
CA LYS A 158 -11.21 -3.74 12.84
C LYS A 158 -12.56 -4.48 12.79
N ARG A 159 -12.62 -5.60 12.04
CA ARG A 159 -13.73 -6.54 12.19
C ARG A 159 -13.49 -7.36 13.46
N GLU A 160 -14.47 -7.47 14.32
CA GLU A 160 -14.47 -8.49 15.35
C GLU A 160 -14.58 -9.86 14.65
N THR A 161 -13.52 -10.64 14.73
CA THR A 161 -13.55 -12.02 14.27
C THR A 161 -14.29 -12.84 15.33
N ALA A 162 -15.17 -13.75 14.91
CA ALA A 162 -15.94 -14.60 15.81
C ALA A 162 -15.08 -15.40 16.82
N GLU A 163 -13.77 -15.51 16.58
CA GLU A 163 -12.81 -16.16 17.49
C GLU A 163 -12.54 -15.36 18.77
N THR A 164 -12.86 -14.06 18.80
CA THR A 164 -12.66 -13.23 20.01
C THR A 164 -13.74 -13.51 21.07
N PHE A 165 -14.93 -13.98 20.66
CA PHE A 165 -16.02 -14.31 21.59
C PHE A 165 -15.74 -15.58 22.41
N GLU A 166 -15.05 -16.58 21.83
CA GLU A 166 -14.72 -17.81 22.57
C GLU A 166 -13.65 -17.62 23.66
N SER A 167 -12.84 -16.57 23.54
CA SER A 167 -11.77 -16.28 24.50
C SER A 167 -12.27 -15.53 25.73
N GLN A 168 -13.39 -14.81 25.63
CA GLN A 168 -13.96 -14.03 26.75
C GLN A 168 -14.98 -14.82 27.57
N GLU A 169 -15.54 -15.92 27.03
CA GLU A 169 -16.51 -16.75 27.74
C GLU A 169 -15.85 -17.86 28.65
N LYS A 170 -14.51 -17.91 28.65
CA LYS A 170 -13.72 -18.88 29.43
C LYS A 170 -12.95 -18.29 30.62
N VAL A 171 -13.33 -17.11 31.11
CA VAL A 171 -12.75 -16.52 32.33
C VAL A 171 -13.78 -16.48 33.45
#